data_00a50fd952c4ec3a09aec52c231a97f4
#
_entry.id   00a50fd952c4ec3a09aec52c231a97f4
#
_cell.length_a   1.000
_cell.length_b   1.000
_cell.length_c   1.000
_cell.angle_alpha   90.00
_cell.angle_beta   90.00
_cell.angle_gamma   90.00
#
_symmetry.space_group_name_H-M   'P 1'
#
loop_
_entity.id
_entity.type
_entity.pdbx_description
1 polymer ?
#
loop_
_entity_poly.entity_id
_entity_poly.type
_entity_poly.pdbx_seq_one_letter_code
_entity_poly.pdbx_strand_id
1 'polypeptide(L)'
;ALVARRASRVISRKMAPLTEAAGRVGAGELDFSVGRTNVREVNAVLAAMDAMRASLAESLEARWAAERGQREQVASLAHDLKTPLTVLRANADFVAEELEDEKDADLAAAARDIAGSVERLDGYVRLLIEASRGSGGAERAPMRPAELCEQVLAEAAQIARARGVTLDAATGPAVAGAPEAPLDRTALARAAANLVANAAEHARSRVAVSCDVAGGHLVIEVSDDGPGFSPAALERGCERLFTDDSSRSSRDGGRHYGLGLHTASEAASAHGGSVSLANSPSGGAVATIAVPLCGA
;
A
#
# COMPACT_ATOMS: atom_id res chain seq x y z
N ALA A 1 9.95 -46.24 -40.70
CA ALA A 1 10.47 -45.10 -39.89
C ALA A 1 10.18 -43.73 -40.55
N LEU A 2 10.44 -43.54 -41.86
CA LEU A 2 10.32 -42.25 -42.53
C LEU A 2 8.87 -41.77 -42.66
N VAL A 3 7.92 -42.63 -42.98
CA VAL A 3 6.49 -42.35 -43.08
C VAL A 3 5.89 -41.96 -41.75
N ALA A 4 6.23 -42.68 -40.66
CA ALA A 4 5.78 -42.34 -39.29
C ALA A 4 6.28 -40.95 -38.82
N ARG A 5 7.54 -40.61 -39.10
CA ARG A 5 8.10 -39.27 -38.81
C ARG A 5 7.44 -38.15 -39.58
N ARG A 6 7.06 -38.42 -40.85
CA ARG A 6 6.38 -37.41 -41.69
C ARG A 6 4.93 -37.21 -41.22
N ALA A 7 4.22 -38.29 -40.89
CA ALA A 7 2.87 -38.23 -40.31
C ALA A 7 2.85 -37.50 -38.97
N SER A 8 3.77 -37.82 -38.05
CA SER A 8 3.92 -37.16 -36.78
C SER A 8 4.14 -35.65 -36.91
N ARG A 9 5.04 -35.23 -37.81
CA ARG A 9 5.32 -33.81 -38.06
C ARG A 9 4.11 -33.07 -38.62
N VAL A 10 3.33 -33.67 -39.51
CA VAL A 10 2.10 -33.07 -40.05
C VAL A 10 1.06 -32.94 -38.96
N ILE A 11 0.86 -33.94 -38.12
CA ILE A 11 -0.10 -33.88 -37.03
C ILE A 11 0.33 -32.80 -36.01
N SER A 12 1.59 -32.78 -35.56
CA SER A 12 2.09 -31.79 -34.62
C SER A 12 1.91 -30.35 -35.14
N ARG A 13 2.19 -30.11 -36.42
CA ARG A 13 1.99 -28.81 -37.03
C ARG A 13 0.52 -28.39 -37.10
N LYS A 14 -0.40 -29.34 -37.23
CA LYS A 14 -1.85 -29.07 -37.25
C LYS A 14 -2.42 -28.83 -35.85
N MET A 15 -1.78 -29.41 -34.83
CA MET A 15 -2.15 -29.25 -33.42
C MET A 15 -1.49 -28.01 -32.76
N ALA A 16 -0.45 -27.44 -33.36
CA ALA A 16 0.28 -26.30 -32.81
C ALA A 16 -0.63 -25.13 -32.40
N PRO A 17 -1.61 -24.67 -33.21
CA PRO A 17 -2.50 -23.57 -32.82
C PRO A 17 -3.34 -23.88 -31.56
N LEU A 18 -3.69 -25.16 -31.35
CA LEU A 18 -4.43 -25.59 -30.16
C LEU A 18 -3.56 -25.50 -28.90
N THR A 19 -2.32 -25.95 -29.00
CA THR A 19 -1.37 -25.92 -27.88
C THR A 19 -1.00 -24.46 -27.53
N GLU A 20 -0.83 -23.62 -28.56
CA GLU A 20 -0.55 -22.20 -28.37
C GLU A 20 -1.72 -21.48 -27.69
N ALA A 21 -2.96 -21.65 -28.19
CA ALA A 21 -4.14 -21.06 -27.60
C ALA A 21 -4.35 -21.50 -26.14
N ALA A 22 -4.16 -22.81 -25.85
CA ALA A 22 -4.23 -23.34 -24.49
C ALA A 22 -3.17 -22.75 -23.57
N GLY A 23 -1.96 -22.58 -24.05
CA GLY A 23 -0.85 -21.95 -23.30
C GLY A 23 -1.14 -20.50 -22.95
N ARG A 24 -1.64 -19.70 -23.90
CA ARG A 24 -2.00 -18.28 -23.66
C ARG A 24 -3.15 -18.12 -22.68
N VAL A 25 -4.22 -18.90 -22.84
CA VAL A 25 -5.33 -18.89 -21.87
C VAL A 25 -4.84 -19.31 -20.48
N GLY A 26 -3.97 -20.33 -20.40
CA GLY A 26 -3.37 -20.76 -19.13
C GLY A 26 -2.44 -19.73 -18.48
N ALA A 27 -1.83 -18.85 -19.29
CA ALA A 27 -1.04 -17.71 -18.81
C ALA A 27 -1.90 -16.48 -18.46
N GLY A 28 -3.23 -16.55 -18.61
CA GLY A 28 -4.13 -15.43 -18.34
C GLY A 28 -4.21 -14.40 -19.46
N GLU A 29 -3.58 -14.67 -20.62
CA GLU A 29 -3.71 -13.83 -21.80
C GLU A 29 -5.03 -14.13 -22.49
N LEU A 30 -6.00 -13.21 -22.43
CA LEU A 30 -7.31 -13.38 -23.05
C LEU A 30 -7.54 -12.47 -24.27
N ASP A 31 -6.64 -11.52 -24.51
CA ASP A 31 -6.72 -10.60 -25.66
C ASP A 31 -5.94 -11.16 -26.85
N PHE A 32 -6.51 -12.18 -27.50
CA PHE A 32 -5.99 -12.71 -28.76
C PHE A 32 -7.10 -13.39 -29.57
N SER A 33 -6.86 -13.53 -30.86
CA SER A 33 -7.75 -14.28 -31.73
C SER A 33 -7.23 -15.71 -31.93
N VAL A 34 -8.12 -16.68 -31.82
CA VAL A 34 -7.78 -18.09 -32.04
C VAL A 34 -7.68 -18.35 -33.54
N GLY A 35 -6.52 -18.84 -33.99
CA GLY A 35 -6.26 -19.15 -35.38
C GLY A 35 -7.15 -20.28 -35.90
N ARG A 36 -7.21 -20.46 -37.25
CA ARG A 36 -7.92 -21.57 -37.92
C ARG A 36 -6.95 -22.49 -38.63
N THR A 37 -7.31 -23.75 -38.73
CA THR A 37 -6.59 -24.76 -39.51
C THR A 37 -7.43 -25.27 -40.68
N ASN A 38 -6.85 -26.11 -41.51
CA ASN A 38 -7.61 -26.78 -42.61
C ASN A 38 -8.16 -28.16 -42.17
N VAL A 39 -8.23 -28.45 -40.88
CA VAL A 39 -8.79 -29.69 -40.30
C VAL A 39 -10.06 -29.34 -39.54
N ARG A 40 -11.19 -29.92 -39.97
CA ARG A 40 -12.51 -29.60 -39.43
C ARG A 40 -12.63 -29.89 -37.93
N GLU A 41 -12.11 -31.01 -37.51
CA GLU A 41 -12.16 -31.47 -36.10
C GLU A 41 -11.33 -30.57 -35.20
N VAL A 42 -10.16 -30.11 -35.66
CA VAL A 42 -9.31 -29.18 -34.93
C VAL A 42 -9.99 -27.80 -34.83
N ASN A 43 -10.64 -27.35 -35.89
CA ASN A 43 -11.37 -26.09 -35.86
C ASN A 43 -12.58 -26.14 -34.91
N ALA A 44 -13.23 -27.27 -34.76
CA ALA A 44 -14.31 -27.43 -33.78
C ALA A 44 -13.82 -27.24 -32.35
N VAL A 45 -12.65 -27.80 -32.02
CA VAL A 45 -12.01 -27.63 -30.69
C VAL A 45 -11.52 -26.19 -30.49
N LEU A 46 -10.90 -25.60 -31.50
CA LEU A 46 -10.45 -24.20 -31.47
C LEU A 46 -11.63 -23.23 -31.26
N ALA A 47 -12.76 -23.48 -31.90
CA ALA A 47 -13.98 -22.67 -31.69
C ALA A 47 -14.55 -22.83 -30.28
N ALA A 48 -14.53 -24.02 -29.69
CA ALA A 48 -14.94 -24.24 -28.32
C ALA A 48 -14.00 -23.53 -27.31
N MET A 49 -12.69 -23.55 -27.59
CA MET A 49 -11.70 -22.81 -26.78
C MET A 49 -11.87 -21.30 -26.89
N ASP A 50 -12.16 -20.77 -28.07
CA ASP A 50 -12.41 -19.34 -28.25
C ASP A 50 -13.67 -18.89 -27.52
N ALA A 51 -14.74 -19.69 -27.57
CA ALA A 51 -15.94 -19.45 -26.77
C ALA A 51 -15.66 -19.44 -25.26
N MET A 52 -14.85 -20.39 -24.77
CA MET A 52 -14.43 -20.43 -23.38
C MET A 52 -13.58 -19.21 -23.00
N ARG A 53 -12.61 -18.83 -23.82
CA ARG A 53 -11.79 -17.63 -23.66
C ARG A 53 -12.67 -16.37 -23.57
N ALA A 54 -13.61 -16.22 -24.49
CA ALA A 54 -14.54 -15.09 -24.51
C ALA A 54 -15.41 -15.03 -23.25
N SER A 55 -15.97 -16.15 -22.82
CA SER A 55 -16.77 -16.24 -21.60
C SER A 55 -15.95 -15.92 -20.34
N LEU A 56 -14.69 -16.37 -20.29
CA LEU A 56 -13.79 -16.05 -19.19
C LEU A 56 -13.43 -14.56 -19.17
N ALA A 57 -13.14 -13.97 -20.33
CA ALA A 57 -12.87 -12.54 -20.46
C ALA A 57 -14.05 -11.70 -19.97
N GLU A 58 -15.27 -12.02 -20.45
CA GLU A 58 -16.51 -11.34 -20.03
C GLU A 58 -16.74 -11.47 -18.50
N SER A 59 -16.54 -12.67 -17.94
CA SER A 59 -16.68 -12.91 -16.50
C SER A 59 -15.69 -12.09 -15.66
N LEU A 60 -14.44 -11.98 -16.12
CA LEU A 60 -13.41 -11.18 -15.46
C LEU A 60 -13.71 -9.68 -15.57
N GLU A 61 -14.13 -9.20 -16.73
CA GLU A 61 -14.55 -7.81 -16.93
C GLU A 61 -15.73 -7.44 -16.03
N ALA A 62 -16.75 -8.30 -15.96
CA ALA A 62 -17.90 -8.10 -15.10
C ALA A 62 -17.50 -8.06 -13.61
N ARG A 63 -16.60 -8.95 -13.19
CA ARG A 63 -16.06 -8.96 -11.83
C ARG A 63 -15.28 -7.68 -11.52
N TRP A 64 -14.39 -7.25 -12.40
CA TRP A 64 -13.63 -6.01 -12.21
C TRP A 64 -14.53 -4.77 -12.20
N ALA A 65 -15.59 -4.74 -13.03
CA ALA A 65 -16.57 -3.67 -13.01
C ALA A 65 -17.33 -3.63 -11.68
N ALA A 66 -17.76 -4.78 -11.14
CA ALA A 66 -18.42 -4.88 -9.85
C ALA A 66 -17.51 -4.45 -8.69
N GLU A 67 -16.25 -4.90 -8.68
CA GLU A 67 -15.26 -4.50 -7.68
C GLU A 67 -14.95 -2.99 -7.74
N ARG A 68 -14.87 -2.41 -8.94
CA ARG A 68 -14.69 -0.96 -9.12
C ARG A 68 -15.89 -0.19 -8.59
N GLY A 69 -17.11 -0.60 -8.95
CA GLY A 69 -18.33 0.02 -8.46
C GLY A 69 -18.44 -0.02 -6.94
N GLN A 70 -18.07 -1.13 -6.31
CA GLN A 70 -18.05 -1.26 -4.85
C GLN A 70 -17.05 -0.29 -4.22
N ARG A 71 -15.86 -0.14 -4.81
CA ARG A 71 -14.83 0.80 -4.33
C ARG A 71 -15.30 2.26 -4.44
N GLU A 72 -15.92 2.62 -5.57
CA GLU A 72 -16.46 3.97 -5.78
C GLU A 72 -17.59 4.28 -4.78
N GLN A 73 -18.46 3.31 -4.50
CA GLN A 73 -19.55 3.47 -3.53
C GLN A 73 -19.02 3.67 -2.10
N VAL A 74 -18.00 2.89 -1.68
CA VAL A 74 -17.38 3.05 -0.35
C VAL A 74 -16.67 4.39 -0.25
N ALA A 75 -15.96 4.82 -1.30
CA ALA A 75 -15.30 6.12 -1.32
C ALA A 75 -16.29 7.30 -1.22
N SER A 76 -17.44 7.20 -1.90
CA SER A 76 -18.53 8.19 -1.80
C SER A 76 -19.11 8.24 -0.40
N LEU A 77 -19.48 7.09 0.18
CA LEU A 77 -20.02 7.02 1.54
C LEU A 77 -19.04 7.58 2.58
N ALA A 78 -17.76 7.29 2.42
CA ALA A 78 -16.74 7.81 3.30
C ALA A 78 -16.58 9.34 3.20
N HIS A 79 -16.70 9.91 1.98
CA HIS A 79 -16.72 11.35 1.80
C HIS A 79 -17.93 11.99 2.49
N ASP A 80 -19.11 11.40 2.31
CA ASP A 80 -20.36 11.91 2.89
C ASP A 80 -20.38 11.81 4.42
N LEU A 81 -19.70 10.81 5.00
CA LEU A 81 -19.53 10.68 6.45
C LEU A 81 -18.51 11.68 7.02
N LYS A 82 -17.48 12.04 6.28
CA LYS A 82 -16.44 12.97 6.73
C LYS A 82 -17.00 14.35 7.08
N THR A 83 -17.96 14.86 6.30
CA THR A 83 -18.56 16.19 6.49
C THR A 83 -19.28 16.30 7.84
N PRO A 84 -20.26 15.44 8.20
CA PRO A 84 -20.93 15.51 9.49
C PRO A 84 -19.98 15.22 10.67
N LEU A 85 -18.97 14.36 10.48
CA LEU A 85 -17.97 14.11 11.52
C LEU A 85 -17.12 15.35 11.82
N THR A 86 -16.74 16.11 10.80
CA THR A 86 -15.99 17.37 10.99
C THR A 86 -16.83 18.37 11.78
N VAL A 87 -18.13 18.47 11.50
CA VAL A 87 -19.04 19.37 12.24
C VAL A 87 -19.23 18.90 13.69
N LEU A 88 -19.39 17.60 13.91
CA LEU A 88 -19.53 17.03 15.27
C LEU A 88 -18.26 17.26 16.08
N ARG A 89 -17.07 17.09 15.48
CA ARG A 89 -15.79 17.38 16.14
C ARG A 89 -15.68 18.85 16.54
N ALA A 90 -15.95 19.77 15.60
CA ALA A 90 -15.87 21.21 15.87
C ALA A 90 -16.82 21.63 17.00
N ASN A 91 -18.04 21.07 17.04
CA ASN A 91 -18.99 21.32 18.11
C ASN A 91 -18.54 20.71 19.45
N ALA A 92 -17.97 19.52 19.45
CA ALA A 92 -17.44 18.89 20.67
C ALA A 92 -16.23 19.64 21.23
N ASP A 93 -15.32 20.09 20.36
CA ASP A 93 -14.16 20.90 20.72
C ASP A 93 -14.61 22.26 21.32
N PHE A 94 -15.60 22.93 20.69
CA PHE A 94 -16.19 24.16 21.17
C PHE A 94 -16.84 23.99 22.56
N VAL A 95 -17.62 22.94 22.76
CA VAL A 95 -18.25 22.65 24.07
C VAL A 95 -17.20 22.34 25.13
N ALA A 96 -16.11 21.62 24.76
CA ALA A 96 -15.04 21.33 25.71
C ALA A 96 -14.28 22.60 26.14
N GLU A 97 -14.05 23.53 25.22
CA GLU A 97 -13.36 24.82 25.47
C GLU A 97 -14.21 25.74 26.35
N GLU A 98 -15.50 25.89 26.06
CA GLU A 98 -16.43 26.71 26.85
C GLU A 98 -16.63 26.20 28.30
N LEU A 99 -16.51 24.88 28.50
CA LEU A 99 -16.71 24.25 29.81
C LEU A 99 -15.45 24.23 30.69
N GLU A 100 -14.27 24.51 30.15
CA GLU A 100 -13.04 24.68 30.96
C GLU A 100 -13.11 25.90 31.87
N ASP A 101 -13.91 26.93 31.54
CA ASP A 101 -14.12 28.12 32.34
C ASP A 101 -15.24 28.00 33.40
N GLU A 102 -16.15 27.04 33.26
CA GLU A 102 -17.20 26.71 34.24
C GLU A 102 -16.87 25.41 34.95
N LYS A 103 -16.84 25.38 36.25
CA LYS A 103 -16.45 24.31 37.17
C LYS A 103 -17.16 22.93 37.00
N ASP A 104 -17.60 22.56 35.79
CA ASP A 104 -18.32 21.31 35.54
C ASP A 104 -17.39 20.29 34.83
N ALA A 105 -16.51 19.70 35.64
CA ALA A 105 -15.48 18.76 35.17
C ALA A 105 -16.08 17.51 34.45
N ASP A 106 -17.31 17.12 34.84
CA ASP A 106 -17.98 15.96 34.25
C ASP A 106 -18.47 16.25 32.83
N LEU A 107 -18.94 17.47 32.57
CA LEU A 107 -19.42 17.86 31.25
C LEU A 107 -18.26 18.09 30.27
N ALA A 108 -17.16 18.67 30.76
CA ALA A 108 -15.90 18.79 30.00
C ALA A 108 -15.28 17.42 29.69
N ALA A 109 -15.39 16.44 30.58
CA ALA A 109 -14.98 15.06 30.33
C ALA A 109 -15.84 14.40 29.25
N ALA A 110 -17.17 14.58 29.33
CA ALA A 110 -18.09 14.05 28.32
C ALA A 110 -17.86 14.66 26.93
N ALA A 111 -17.61 15.97 26.82
CA ALA A 111 -17.27 16.64 25.55
C ALA A 111 -15.98 16.10 24.95
N ARG A 112 -14.94 15.87 25.78
CA ARG A 112 -13.69 15.23 25.34
C ARG A 112 -13.89 13.79 24.86
N ASP A 113 -14.76 13.01 25.53
CA ASP A 113 -15.10 11.66 25.11
C ASP A 113 -15.86 11.63 23.78
N ILE A 114 -16.73 12.61 23.53
CA ILE A 114 -17.41 12.78 22.25
C ILE A 114 -16.39 13.13 21.15
N ALA A 115 -15.52 14.09 21.38
CA ALA A 115 -14.47 14.47 20.44
C ALA A 115 -13.57 13.27 20.08
N GLY A 116 -13.14 12.49 21.10
CA GLY A 116 -12.36 11.26 20.90
C GLY A 116 -13.14 10.16 20.16
N SER A 117 -14.47 10.11 20.28
CA SER A 117 -15.30 9.15 19.54
C SER A 117 -15.46 9.56 18.08
N VAL A 118 -15.60 10.85 17.80
CA VAL A 118 -15.65 11.40 16.44
C VAL A 118 -14.31 11.18 15.72
N GLU A 119 -13.18 11.35 16.41
CA GLU A 119 -11.86 11.03 15.84
C GLU A 119 -11.73 9.54 15.48
N ARG A 120 -12.21 8.65 16.34
CA ARG A 120 -12.25 7.21 16.03
C ARG A 120 -13.07 6.91 14.78
N LEU A 121 -14.22 7.56 14.63
CA LEU A 121 -15.07 7.40 13.43
C LEU A 121 -14.39 7.93 12.17
N ASP A 122 -13.72 9.09 12.22
CA ASP A 122 -12.94 9.59 11.08
C ASP A 122 -11.82 8.61 10.69
N GLY A 123 -11.16 7.99 11.67
CA GLY A 123 -10.19 6.91 11.43
C GLY A 123 -10.81 5.69 10.74
N TYR A 124 -12.00 5.24 11.16
CA TYR A 124 -12.71 4.14 10.50
C TYR A 124 -13.15 4.50 9.07
N VAL A 125 -13.57 5.74 8.84
CA VAL A 125 -13.91 6.23 7.50
C VAL A 125 -12.69 6.22 6.58
N ARG A 126 -11.54 6.67 7.06
CA ARG A 126 -10.27 6.58 6.31
C ARG A 126 -9.90 5.14 5.99
N LEU A 127 -10.08 4.23 6.95
CA LEU A 127 -9.90 2.79 6.73
C LEU A 127 -10.78 2.23 5.62
N LEU A 128 -12.07 2.61 5.62
CA LEU A 128 -13.00 2.19 4.59
C LEU A 128 -12.58 2.71 3.21
N ILE A 129 -12.12 3.97 3.12
CA ILE A 129 -11.59 4.56 1.89
C ILE A 129 -10.36 3.78 1.40
N GLU A 130 -9.42 3.48 2.28
CA GLU A 130 -8.21 2.75 1.94
C GLU A 130 -8.52 1.31 1.52
N ALA A 131 -9.37 0.62 2.27
CA ALA A 131 -9.84 -0.73 1.92
C ALA A 131 -10.60 -0.75 0.58
N SER A 132 -11.39 0.30 0.29
CA SER A 132 -12.14 0.43 -0.95
C SER A 132 -11.25 0.72 -2.17
N ARG A 133 -10.17 1.46 -1.96
CA ARG A 133 -9.18 1.70 -3.02
C ARG A 133 -8.46 0.42 -3.42
N GLY A 134 -8.55 -0.62 -2.57
CA GLY A 134 -8.01 -1.96 -2.80
C GLY A 134 -6.50 -1.95 -3.06
N SER A 135 -5.90 -3.10 -2.99
CA SER A 135 -4.65 -3.40 -3.71
C SER A 135 -4.94 -3.46 -5.21
N GLY A 136 -5.62 -2.43 -5.75
CA GLY A 136 -5.70 -2.22 -7.19
C GLY A 136 -4.28 -2.21 -7.67
N GLY A 137 -3.93 -3.15 -8.55
CA GLY A 137 -2.57 -3.47 -8.94
C GLY A 137 -1.74 -2.20 -9.01
N ALA A 138 -0.68 -2.18 -8.20
CA ALA A 138 0.20 -1.02 -8.09
C ALA A 138 0.44 -0.49 -9.49
N GLU A 139 0.10 0.76 -9.76
CA GLU A 139 0.30 1.38 -11.07
C GLU A 139 1.80 1.63 -11.23
N ARG A 140 2.51 0.50 -11.41
CA ARG A 140 3.95 0.49 -11.52
C ARG A 140 4.34 1.06 -12.86
N ALA A 141 5.07 2.15 -12.85
CA ALA A 141 5.68 2.73 -14.03
C ALA A 141 7.22 2.62 -13.93
N PRO A 142 7.92 2.47 -15.06
CA PRO A 142 9.37 2.59 -15.08
C PRO A 142 9.77 3.97 -14.54
N MET A 143 10.53 3.98 -13.45
CA MET A 143 11.06 5.21 -12.87
C MET A 143 12.42 4.97 -12.23
N ARG A 144 13.20 6.03 -12.09
CA ARG A 144 14.49 5.97 -11.41
C ARG A 144 14.28 6.01 -9.89
N PRO A 145 14.90 5.11 -9.12
CA PRO A 145 14.83 5.14 -7.66
C PRO A 145 15.22 6.51 -7.07
N ALA A 146 16.14 7.23 -7.70
CA ALA A 146 16.55 8.57 -7.28
C ALA A 146 15.38 9.57 -7.21
N GLU A 147 14.47 9.55 -8.18
CA GLU A 147 13.31 10.44 -8.22
C GLU A 147 12.34 10.18 -7.07
N LEU A 148 12.15 8.90 -6.72
CA LEU A 148 11.34 8.52 -5.56
C LEU A 148 12.01 8.95 -4.26
N CYS A 149 13.32 8.74 -4.14
CA CYS A 149 14.10 9.16 -2.97
C CYS A 149 14.02 10.67 -2.74
N GLU A 150 14.17 11.47 -3.79
CA GLU A 150 14.04 12.94 -3.72
C GLU A 150 12.66 13.35 -3.19
N GLN A 151 11.58 12.71 -3.68
CA GLN A 151 10.24 12.97 -3.21
C GLN A 151 10.07 12.58 -1.73
N VAL A 152 10.51 11.39 -1.35
CA VAL A 152 10.43 10.90 0.03
C VAL A 152 11.13 11.85 1.00
N LEU A 153 12.35 12.29 0.66
CA LEU A 153 13.10 13.21 1.52
C LEU A 153 12.47 14.60 1.59
N ALA A 154 11.88 15.08 0.48
CA ALA A 154 11.15 16.35 0.48
C ALA A 154 9.90 16.31 1.35
N GLU A 155 9.12 15.22 1.28
CA GLU A 155 7.93 15.00 2.11
C GLU A 155 8.33 14.81 3.59
N ALA A 156 9.40 14.07 3.87
CA ALA A 156 9.94 13.92 5.21
C ALA A 156 10.33 15.25 5.84
N ALA A 157 10.93 16.15 5.07
CA ALA A 157 11.28 17.50 5.55
C ALA A 157 10.05 18.34 5.90
N GLN A 158 8.94 18.17 5.18
CA GLN A 158 7.68 18.86 5.50
C GLN A 158 7.07 18.31 6.80
N ILE A 159 7.03 16.98 6.95
CA ILE A 159 6.48 16.32 8.15
C ILE A 159 7.31 16.70 9.39
N ALA A 160 8.63 16.59 9.32
CA ALA A 160 9.52 16.92 10.44
C ALA A 160 9.36 18.39 10.87
N ARG A 161 9.26 19.31 9.91
CA ARG A 161 9.05 20.73 10.17
C ARG A 161 7.70 20.99 10.84
N ALA A 162 6.64 20.33 10.38
CA ALA A 162 5.30 20.46 10.95
C ALA A 162 5.22 19.93 12.40
N ARG A 163 6.06 18.94 12.74
CA ARG A 163 6.15 18.33 14.08
C ARG A 163 7.24 18.95 14.97
N GLY A 164 8.01 19.91 14.45
CA GLY A 164 9.05 20.58 15.24
C GLY A 164 10.26 19.71 15.57
N VAL A 165 10.50 18.64 14.82
CA VAL A 165 11.66 17.75 15.00
C VAL A 165 12.73 18.02 13.94
N THR A 166 13.99 17.74 14.29
CA THR A 166 15.12 17.86 13.35
C THR A 166 15.13 16.65 12.43
N LEU A 167 15.33 16.88 11.11
CA LEU A 167 15.49 15.82 10.11
C LEU A 167 16.95 15.70 9.69
N ASP A 168 17.49 14.48 9.77
CA ASP A 168 18.72 14.06 9.10
C ASP A 168 18.35 13.26 7.86
N ALA A 169 18.58 13.83 6.68
CA ALA A 169 18.25 13.21 5.40
C ALA A 169 19.54 12.76 4.68
N ALA A 170 19.56 11.53 4.20
CA ALA A 170 20.69 10.97 3.47
C ALA A 170 20.24 10.16 2.25
N THR A 171 21.04 10.22 1.17
CA THR A 171 20.87 9.35 0.01
C THR A 171 22.17 8.61 -0.22
N GLY A 172 22.09 7.29 -0.28
CA GLY A 172 23.25 6.44 -0.54
C GLY A 172 23.78 6.61 -1.98
N PRO A 173 25.08 6.42 -2.18
CA PRO A 173 25.72 6.64 -3.49
C PRO A 173 25.20 5.70 -4.59
N ALA A 174 24.68 4.53 -4.23
CA ALA A 174 24.17 3.55 -5.19
C ALA A 174 22.82 3.98 -5.83
N VAL A 175 22.08 4.88 -5.21
CA VAL A 175 20.77 5.35 -5.71
C VAL A 175 20.91 6.08 -7.03
N ALA A 176 21.93 6.95 -7.18
CA ALA A 176 22.13 7.75 -8.39
C ALA A 176 22.43 6.90 -9.64
N GLY A 177 23.07 5.74 -9.46
CA GLY A 177 23.41 4.80 -10.53
C GLY A 177 22.39 3.68 -10.75
N ALA A 178 21.33 3.63 -9.96
CA ALA A 178 20.34 2.57 -10.05
C ALA A 178 19.54 2.65 -11.36
N PRO A 179 19.29 1.51 -12.03
CA PRO A 179 18.47 1.48 -13.24
C PRO A 179 17.02 1.81 -12.93
N GLU A 180 16.26 2.16 -13.98
CA GLU A 180 14.79 2.29 -13.88
C GLU A 180 14.17 0.95 -13.46
N ALA A 181 13.20 1.03 -12.57
CA ALA A 181 12.45 -0.12 -12.07
C ALA A 181 10.95 0.17 -12.07
N PRO A 182 10.10 -0.87 -12.20
CA PRO A 182 8.65 -0.71 -12.15
C PRO A 182 8.20 -0.43 -10.70
N LEU A 183 8.10 0.84 -10.33
CA LEU A 183 7.72 1.30 -9.00
C LEU A 183 6.40 2.08 -9.05
N ASP A 184 5.56 1.91 -8.04
CA ASP A 184 4.42 2.80 -7.79
C ASP A 184 4.88 3.95 -6.88
N ARG A 185 5.14 5.10 -7.51
CA ARG A 185 5.58 6.32 -6.86
C ARG A 185 4.67 6.72 -5.69
N THR A 186 3.36 6.72 -5.94
CA THR A 186 2.36 7.21 -4.98
C THR A 186 2.27 6.30 -3.77
N ALA A 187 2.25 4.98 -3.99
CA ALA A 187 2.15 4.01 -2.92
C ALA A 187 3.41 4.02 -2.03
N LEU A 188 4.60 4.04 -2.64
CA LEU A 188 5.87 4.02 -1.89
C LEU A 188 6.17 5.35 -1.18
N ALA A 189 5.89 6.50 -1.80
CA ALA A 189 6.03 7.80 -1.14
C ALA A 189 5.10 7.89 0.08
N ARG A 190 3.83 7.48 -0.06
CA ARG A 190 2.87 7.42 1.04
C ARG A 190 3.32 6.46 2.14
N ALA A 191 3.85 5.29 1.79
CA ALA A 191 4.40 4.34 2.74
C ALA A 191 5.53 4.96 3.56
N ALA A 192 6.49 5.61 2.91
CA ALA A 192 7.58 6.32 3.57
C ALA A 192 7.07 7.47 4.45
N ALA A 193 6.13 8.27 3.96
CA ALA A 193 5.51 9.36 4.73
C ALA A 193 4.83 8.85 6.01
N ASN A 194 4.17 7.69 5.98
CA ASN A 194 3.60 7.05 7.16
C ASN A 194 4.66 6.65 8.19
N LEU A 195 5.80 6.10 7.74
CA LEU A 195 6.91 5.78 8.64
C LEU A 195 7.51 7.05 9.27
N VAL A 196 7.70 8.09 8.46
CA VAL A 196 8.24 9.39 8.93
C VAL A 196 7.29 10.06 9.91
N ALA A 197 5.98 10.03 9.65
CA ALA A 197 4.98 10.59 10.56
C ALA A 197 4.99 9.85 11.91
N ASN A 198 5.08 8.52 11.88
CA ASN A 198 5.19 7.70 13.09
C ASN A 198 6.49 8.00 13.86
N ALA A 199 7.62 8.08 13.19
CA ALA A 199 8.90 8.43 13.79
C ALA A 199 8.87 9.83 14.41
N ALA A 200 8.33 10.84 13.68
CA ALA A 200 8.26 12.22 14.15
C ALA A 200 7.34 12.40 15.36
N GLU A 201 6.35 11.53 15.55
CA GLU A 201 5.47 11.56 16.72
C GLU A 201 6.15 10.99 17.97
N HIS A 202 6.95 9.95 17.81
CA HIS A 202 7.61 9.28 18.93
C HIS A 202 9.02 9.80 19.21
N ALA A 203 9.59 10.59 18.28
CA ALA A 203 10.90 11.21 18.44
C ALA A 203 10.94 12.15 19.65
N ARG A 204 12.08 12.21 20.33
CA ARG A 204 12.36 13.24 21.34
C ARG A 204 12.76 14.57 20.70
N SER A 205 13.58 14.51 19.65
CA SER A 205 14.11 15.70 18.99
C SER A 205 14.49 15.47 17.53
N ARG A 206 14.74 14.23 17.09
CA ARG A 206 15.37 13.92 15.81
C ARG A 206 14.78 12.71 15.13
N VAL A 207 14.59 12.84 13.81
CA VAL A 207 14.26 11.77 12.88
C VAL A 207 15.35 11.71 11.82
N ALA A 208 15.81 10.52 11.47
CA ALA A 208 16.71 10.31 10.33
C ALA A 208 16.00 9.49 9.26
N VAL A 209 16.18 9.88 8.00
CA VAL A 209 15.63 9.18 6.83
C VAL A 209 16.76 8.94 5.84
N SER A 210 16.98 7.69 5.49
CA SER A 210 17.95 7.34 4.47
C SER A 210 17.31 6.52 3.35
N CYS A 211 17.74 6.80 2.13
CA CYS A 211 17.41 6.03 0.94
C CYS A 211 18.68 5.46 0.35
N ASP A 212 18.74 4.14 0.13
CA ASP A 212 19.90 3.50 -0.52
C ASP A 212 19.45 2.36 -1.43
N VAL A 213 20.38 1.84 -2.22
CA VAL A 213 20.20 0.64 -3.03
C VAL A 213 21.19 -0.41 -2.57
N ALA A 214 20.69 -1.47 -1.97
CA ALA A 214 21.50 -2.56 -1.43
C ALA A 214 20.93 -3.92 -1.84
N GLY A 215 21.79 -4.82 -2.32
CA GLY A 215 21.39 -6.19 -2.70
C GLY A 215 20.30 -6.25 -3.79
N GLY A 216 20.23 -5.25 -4.68
CA GLY A 216 19.19 -5.18 -5.71
C GLY A 216 17.83 -4.67 -5.22
N HIS A 217 17.76 -4.14 -4.00
CA HIS A 217 16.57 -3.55 -3.40
C HIS A 217 16.76 -2.05 -3.19
N LEU A 218 15.69 -1.29 -3.41
CA LEU A 218 15.58 0.05 -2.86
C LEU A 218 15.24 -0.08 -1.37
N VAL A 219 16.03 0.52 -0.53
CA VAL A 219 15.90 0.50 0.92
C VAL A 219 15.61 1.91 1.40
N ILE A 220 14.48 2.11 2.07
CA ILE A 220 14.11 3.37 2.73
C ILE A 220 14.07 3.08 4.22
N GLU A 221 15.00 3.66 4.96
CA GLU A 221 15.09 3.50 6.41
C GLU A 221 14.71 4.80 7.10
N VAL A 222 13.86 4.69 8.11
CA VAL A 222 13.41 5.79 8.95
C VAL A 222 13.72 5.42 10.40
N SER A 223 14.43 6.29 11.10
CA SER A 223 14.75 6.10 12.51
C SER A 223 14.50 7.35 13.33
N ASP A 224 14.23 7.17 14.63
CA ASP A 224 14.02 8.24 15.59
C ASP A 224 14.91 8.08 16.84
N ASP A 225 14.93 9.10 17.68
CA ASP A 225 15.62 9.12 18.99
C ASP A 225 14.66 8.89 20.18
N GLY A 226 13.50 8.29 19.92
CA GLY A 226 12.45 8.02 20.89
C GLY A 226 12.72 6.80 21.79
N PRO A 227 11.66 6.24 22.39
CA PRO A 227 11.76 5.08 23.26
C PRO A 227 11.99 3.76 22.53
N GLY A 228 11.80 3.72 21.19
CA GLY A 228 11.81 2.50 20.40
C GLY A 228 10.47 1.78 20.40
N PHE A 229 10.40 0.68 19.62
CA PHE A 229 9.24 -0.20 19.58
C PHE A 229 9.19 -1.11 20.81
N SER A 230 8.00 -1.36 21.33
CA SER A 230 7.79 -2.41 22.33
C SER A 230 8.00 -3.81 21.72
N PRO A 231 8.22 -4.85 22.54
CA PRO A 231 8.30 -6.22 22.03
C PRO A 231 7.06 -6.63 21.21
N ALA A 232 5.87 -6.22 21.64
CA ALA A 232 4.63 -6.47 20.90
C ALA A 232 4.57 -5.73 19.56
N ALA A 233 5.08 -4.49 19.51
CA ALA A 233 5.15 -3.72 18.28
C ALA A 233 6.18 -4.29 17.28
N LEU A 234 7.28 -4.85 17.76
CA LEU A 234 8.27 -5.52 16.91
C LEU A 234 7.69 -6.78 16.23
N GLU A 235 6.83 -7.52 16.92
CA GLU A 235 6.21 -8.74 16.40
C GLU A 235 4.97 -8.43 15.51
N ARG A 236 4.15 -7.48 15.93
CA ARG A 236 2.81 -7.28 15.39
C ARG A 236 2.55 -5.88 14.84
N GLY A 237 3.53 -4.98 14.87
CA GLY A 237 3.35 -3.58 14.48
C GLY A 237 2.89 -3.35 13.04
N CYS A 238 3.14 -4.31 12.15
CA CYS A 238 2.64 -4.30 10.78
C CYS A 238 1.23 -4.92 10.62
N GLU A 239 0.64 -5.50 11.69
CA GLU A 239 -0.74 -5.99 11.65
C GLU A 239 -1.73 -4.84 11.57
N ARG A 240 -2.84 -5.08 10.92
CA ARG A 240 -3.90 -4.08 10.78
C ARG A 240 -4.50 -3.72 12.13
N LEU A 241 -4.62 -2.42 12.42
CA LEU A 241 -5.18 -1.88 13.66
C LEU A 241 -4.38 -2.20 14.93
N PHE A 242 -3.13 -2.63 14.80
CA PHE A 242 -2.29 -2.80 15.96
C PHE A 242 -1.89 -1.44 16.54
N THR A 243 -2.21 -1.22 17.81
CA THR A 243 -1.76 -0.05 18.60
C THR A 243 -1.25 -0.56 19.93
N ASP A 244 -0.08 -0.07 20.35
CA ASP A 244 0.47 -0.38 21.65
C ASP A 244 -0.29 0.38 22.76
N ASP A 245 -0.52 -0.25 23.93
CA ASP A 245 -1.21 0.38 25.07
C ASP A 245 -0.48 1.63 25.58
N SER A 246 0.84 1.70 25.39
CA SER A 246 1.65 2.87 25.72
C SER A 246 1.33 4.12 24.89
N SER A 247 0.82 3.96 23.66
CA SER A 247 0.44 5.05 22.77
C SER A 247 -0.90 5.70 23.15
N ARG A 248 -1.70 5.04 24.00
CA ARG A 248 -3.00 5.55 24.49
C ARG A 248 -2.88 6.71 25.49
N SER A 249 -1.68 6.96 26.02
CA SER A 249 -1.44 7.94 27.08
C SER A 249 -0.78 9.26 26.61
N SER A 250 -0.55 9.45 25.31
CA SER A 250 0.00 10.71 24.79
C SER A 250 -1.00 11.85 24.97
N ARG A 251 -0.59 12.89 25.68
CA ARG A 251 -1.38 14.07 26.06
C ARG A 251 -1.73 15.00 24.92
N ASP A 252 -1.21 14.79 23.71
CA ASP A 252 -1.47 15.59 22.52
C ASP A 252 -2.30 14.76 21.53
N GLY A 253 -3.47 15.25 21.16
CA GLY A 253 -4.59 14.66 20.44
C GLY A 253 -4.37 13.90 19.11
N GLY A 254 -3.20 13.36 18.86
CA GLY A 254 -2.85 12.56 17.69
C GLY A 254 -2.90 11.06 17.97
N ARG A 255 -4.10 10.45 18.09
CA ARG A 255 -4.23 8.99 18.22
C ARG A 255 -3.98 8.32 16.86
N HIS A 256 -2.87 7.57 16.75
CA HIS A 256 -2.62 6.72 15.60
C HIS A 256 -3.45 5.42 15.69
N TYR A 257 -4.12 5.09 14.60
CA TYR A 257 -5.04 3.94 14.52
C TYR A 257 -4.32 2.63 14.13
N GLY A 258 -3.00 2.53 14.29
CA GLY A 258 -2.24 1.34 13.92
C GLY A 258 -2.26 1.02 12.42
N LEU A 259 -2.38 2.04 11.58
CA LEU A 259 -2.52 1.89 10.13
C LEU A 259 -1.28 2.25 9.35
N GLY A 260 -0.44 3.15 9.88
CA GLY A 260 0.72 3.66 9.14
C GLY A 260 1.71 2.56 8.76
N LEU A 261 2.07 1.71 9.72
CA LEU A 261 2.97 0.57 9.51
C LEU A 261 2.33 -0.51 8.63
N HIS A 262 1.02 -0.77 8.81
CA HIS A 262 0.29 -1.71 7.97
C HIS A 262 0.24 -1.24 6.50
N THR A 263 -0.11 0.02 6.23
CA THR A 263 -0.12 0.60 4.88
C THR A 263 1.26 0.55 4.24
N ALA A 264 2.31 0.80 5.00
CA ALA A 264 3.69 0.66 4.51
C ALA A 264 4.02 -0.79 4.15
N SER A 265 3.59 -1.75 4.98
CA SER A 265 3.77 -3.19 4.74
C SER A 265 3.00 -3.66 3.50
N GLU A 266 1.75 -3.21 3.30
CA GLU A 266 0.98 -3.52 2.09
C GLU A 266 1.65 -2.97 0.83
N ALA A 267 2.12 -1.72 0.85
CA ALA A 267 2.80 -1.11 -0.28
C ALA A 267 4.10 -1.83 -0.63
N ALA A 268 4.91 -2.20 0.36
CA ALA A 268 6.12 -2.99 0.16
C ALA A 268 5.80 -4.37 -0.41
N SER A 269 4.84 -5.09 0.18
CA SER A 269 4.41 -6.42 -0.26
C SER A 269 3.84 -6.41 -1.68
N ALA A 270 3.07 -5.37 -2.05
CA ALA A 270 2.60 -5.17 -3.42
C ALA A 270 3.75 -5.03 -4.43
N HIS A 271 4.95 -4.64 -4.01
CA HIS A 271 6.18 -4.60 -4.83
C HIS A 271 7.05 -5.85 -4.69
N GLY A 272 6.59 -6.90 -4.00
CA GLY A 272 7.40 -8.09 -3.71
C GLY A 272 8.49 -7.85 -2.66
N GLY A 273 8.36 -6.78 -1.89
CA GLY A 273 9.27 -6.39 -0.83
C GLY A 273 8.69 -6.63 0.57
N SER A 274 9.26 -5.98 1.58
CA SER A 274 8.85 -6.11 2.98
C SER A 274 9.13 -4.85 3.78
N VAL A 275 8.47 -4.75 4.94
CA VAL A 275 8.80 -3.80 6.00
C VAL A 275 9.39 -4.56 7.18
N SER A 276 10.46 -4.05 7.76
CA SER A 276 11.06 -4.57 8.98
C SER A 276 11.11 -3.50 10.06
N LEU A 277 10.91 -3.92 11.30
CA LEU A 277 10.95 -3.06 12.49
C LEU A 277 12.09 -3.51 13.41
N ALA A 278 12.85 -2.57 13.93
CA ALA A 278 13.94 -2.83 14.86
C ALA A 278 14.07 -1.68 15.87
N ASN A 279 14.85 -1.90 16.93
CA ASN A 279 15.28 -0.84 17.81
C ASN A 279 16.79 -0.59 17.60
N SER A 280 17.17 0.68 17.56
CA SER A 280 18.57 1.07 17.46
C SER A 280 19.31 0.73 18.76
N PRO A 281 20.56 0.22 18.69
CA PRO A 281 21.40 0.03 19.86
C PRO A 281 21.68 1.33 20.66
N SER A 282 21.59 2.47 19.97
CA SER A 282 21.76 3.80 20.57
C SER A 282 20.45 4.36 21.17
N GLY A 283 19.36 3.60 21.09
CA GLY A 283 18.01 4.01 21.45
C GLY A 283 17.22 4.49 20.23
N GLY A 284 15.88 4.43 20.33
CA GLY A 284 14.96 4.82 19.25
C GLY A 284 14.50 3.66 18.38
N ALA A 285 13.44 3.90 17.58
CA ALA A 285 12.89 2.94 16.64
C ALA A 285 13.55 3.07 15.27
N VAL A 286 13.58 1.96 14.54
CA VAL A 286 14.04 1.87 13.15
C VAL A 286 12.99 1.10 12.35
N ALA A 287 12.45 1.70 11.31
CA ALA A 287 11.53 1.06 10.37
C ALA A 287 12.12 1.12 8.96
N THR A 288 12.18 -0.01 8.28
CA THR A 288 12.84 -0.13 6.96
C THR A 288 11.87 -0.71 5.96
N ILE A 289 11.68 -0.03 4.83
CA ILE A 289 11.01 -0.54 3.63
C ILE A 289 12.10 -1.06 2.70
N ALA A 290 11.98 -2.29 2.22
CA ALA A 290 12.86 -2.87 1.20
C ALA A 290 12.01 -3.39 0.04
N VAL A 291 12.22 -2.87 -1.18
CA VAL A 291 11.51 -3.31 -2.39
C VAL A 291 12.49 -3.69 -3.49
N PRO A 292 12.30 -4.82 -4.19
CA PRO A 292 13.20 -5.24 -5.25
C PRO A 292 13.11 -4.30 -6.46
N LEU A 293 14.25 -3.98 -7.07
CA LEU A 293 14.35 -3.15 -8.27
C LEU A 293 14.29 -3.96 -9.57
N CYS A 294 14.52 -5.27 -9.51
CA CYS A 294 14.32 -6.18 -10.64
C CYS A 294 12.98 -6.87 -10.47
N GLY A 295 12.15 -6.90 -11.52
CA GLY A 295 10.91 -7.65 -11.52
C GLY A 295 11.19 -9.14 -11.29
N ALA A 296 10.42 -9.77 -10.38
CA ALA A 296 10.40 -11.22 -10.21
C ALA A 296 9.74 -11.88 -11.44
#